data_4ca28066831f06d802ca14005e327810
#
_entry.id   4ca28066831f06d802ca14005e327810
#
_cell.length_a   1.000
_cell.length_b   1.000
_cell.length_c   1.000
_cell.angle_alpha   90.00
_cell.angle_beta   90.00
_cell.angle_gamma   90.00
#
_symmetry.space_group_name_H-M   'P 1'
#
loop_
_entity.id
_entity.type
_entity.pdbx_description
1 polymer ?
#
loop_
_entity_poly.entity_id
_entity_poly.type
_entity_poly.pdbx_seq_one_letter_code
_entity_poly.pdbx_strand_id
1 'polypeptide(L)'
;MYYEGYDFIHFCSMSVSAMLVEVIVRLCYAIKSKAEGHPRKDCIPFSLNRDKHPKLATMLFVAHAGAAAANAGKVAFTQNPVAINYPEWLAFAKYSYIQLKWVLIEKPAKRDAYIRGKINDHLNALLIESQKTFDEFSSDYKVVFQ
;
A
#
# COMPACT_ATOMS: atom_id res chain seq x y z
N MET A 1 28.64 34.04 2.51
CA MET A 1 28.41 33.48 3.86
C MET A 1 26.98 33.68 4.38
N TYR A 2 26.11 34.36 3.65
CA TYR A 2 24.68 34.50 3.97
C TYR A 2 23.76 33.52 3.21
N TYR A 3 24.26 32.77 2.26
CA TYR A 3 23.45 31.88 1.42
C TYR A 3 23.06 30.59 2.12
N GLU A 4 23.95 29.97 2.89
CA GLU A 4 23.72 28.64 3.47
C GLU A 4 22.62 28.59 4.56
N GLY A 5 22.51 29.62 5.38
CA GLY A 5 21.48 29.71 6.42
C GLY A 5 20.08 30.00 5.87
N TYR A 6 20.01 30.74 4.76
CA TYR A 6 18.74 31.05 4.11
C TYR A 6 18.15 29.83 3.39
N ASP A 7 19.00 29.04 2.81
CA ASP A 7 18.60 27.80 2.13
C ASP A 7 18.03 26.77 3.13
N PHE A 8 18.64 26.65 4.31
CA PHE A 8 18.16 25.72 5.35
C PHE A 8 16.81 26.17 5.94
N ILE A 9 16.67 27.45 6.29
CA ILE A 9 15.39 27.99 6.82
C ILE A 9 14.29 27.88 5.76
N HIS A 10 14.61 28.19 4.50
CA HIS A 10 13.69 28.06 3.39
C HIS A 10 13.26 26.60 3.17
N PHE A 11 14.20 25.65 3.19
CA PHE A 11 13.93 24.22 3.13
C PHE A 11 13.03 23.77 4.30
N CYS A 12 13.32 24.19 5.52
CA CYS A 12 12.49 23.87 6.69
C CYS A 12 11.07 24.43 6.55
N SER A 13 10.91 25.67 6.10
CA SER A 13 9.59 26.29 5.91
C SER A 13 8.78 25.58 4.81
N MET A 14 9.42 25.16 3.72
CA MET A 14 8.80 24.36 2.67
C MET A 14 8.42 22.95 3.14
N SER A 15 9.18 22.38 4.08
CA SER A 15 8.89 21.05 4.64
C SER A 15 7.58 21.01 5.42
N VAL A 16 7.16 22.15 6.00
CA VAL A 16 5.88 22.23 6.74
C VAL A 16 4.70 21.84 5.86
N SER A 17 4.69 22.23 4.59
CA SER A 17 3.58 21.87 3.67
C SER A 17 3.49 20.37 3.43
N ALA A 18 4.63 19.70 3.18
CA ALA A 18 4.69 18.26 2.98
C ALA A 18 4.26 17.50 4.25
N MET A 19 4.69 17.97 5.43
CA MET A 19 4.28 17.40 6.71
C MET A 19 2.79 17.56 6.97
N LEU A 20 2.21 18.73 6.65
CA LEU A 20 0.78 18.97 6.80
C LEU A 20 -0.05 18.04 5.90
N VAL A 21 0.34 17.84 4.66
CA VAL A 21 -0.30 16.89 3.75
C VAL A 21 -0.29 15.49 4.38
N GLU A 22 0.85 15.04 4.90
CA GLU A 22 0.97 13.72 5.53
C GLU A 22 0.08 13.60 6.78
N VAL A 23 0.06 14.60 7.65
CA VAL A 23 -0.78 14.62 8.88
C VAL A 23 -2.26 14.59 8.52
N ILE A 24 -2.69 15.43 7.58
CA ILE A 24 -4.10 15.51 7.16
C ILE A 24 -4.56 14.16 6.59
N VAL A 25 -3.78 13.56 5.69
CA VAL A 25 -4.13 12.26 5.08
C VAL A 25 -4.22 11.17 6.14
N ARG A 26 -3.28 11.12 7.10
CA ARG A 26 -3.31 10.16 8.20
C ARG A 26 -4.52 10.36 9.11
N LEU A 27 -4.88 11.61 9.38
CA LEU A 27 -6.07 11.97 10.16
C LEU A 27 -7.35 11.51 9.43
N CYS A 28 -7.48 11.83 8.15
CA CYS A 28 -8.61 11.39 7.33
C CYS A 28 -8.73 9.86 7.28
N TYR A 29 -7.59 9.17 7.16
CA TYR A 29 -7.55 7.72 7.21
C TYR A 29 -8.02 7.18 8.57
N ALA A 30 -7.54 7.76 9.68
CA ALA A 30 -7.93 7.35 11.02
C ALA A 30 -9.43 7.55 11.28
N ILE A 31 -9.98 8.69 10.86
CA ILE A 31 -11.42 8.98 10.96
C ILE A 31 -12.23 7.96 10.17
N LYS A 32 -11.83 7.69 8.93
CA LYS A 32 -12.47 6.70 8.07
C LYS A 32 -12.41 5.30 8.68
N SER A 33 -11.24 4.85 9.13
CA SER A 33 -11.05 3.54 9.75
C SER A 33 -11.93 3.38 11.01
N LYS A 34 -12.06 4.44 11.81
CA LYS A 34 -12.95 4.46 12.96
C LYS A 34 -14.43 4.37 12.55
N ALA A 35 -14.82 5.06 11.47
CA ALA A 35 -16.18 5.00 10.95
C ALA A 35 -16.54 3.61 10.37
N GLU A 36 -15.55 2.89 9.85
CA GLU A 36 -15.66 1.49 9.39
C GLU A 36 -15.72 0.47 10.55
N GLY A 37 -15.65 0.92 11.83
CA GLY A 37 -15.82 0.07 13.02
C GLY A 37 -14.53 -0.61 13.50
N HIS A 38 -13.37 -0.23 13.00
CA HIS A 38 -12.11 -0.79 13.46
C HIS A 38 -11.76 -0.35 14.90
N PRO A 39 -11.09 -1.20 15.71
CA PRO A 39 -10.70 -0.85 17.06
C PRO A 39 -9.71 0.31 17.07
N ARG A 40 -9.79 1.19 18.09
CA ARG A 40 -9.00 2.44 18.17
C ARG A 40 -7.49 2.25 17.98
N LYS A 41 -6.94 1.11 18.43
CA LYS A 41 -5.51 0.79 18.31
C LYS A 41 -5.07 0.60 16.85
N ASP A 42 -5.95 0.09 16.01
CA ASP A 42 -5.68 -0.17 14.58
C ASP A 42 -6.05 1.02 13.68
N CYS A 43 -6.73 2.03 14.24
CA CYS A 43 -7.09 3.24 13.51
C CYS A 43 -5.91 4.22 13.34
N ILE A 44 -4.86 4.12 14.18
CA ILE A 44 -3.75 5.08 14.18
C ILE A 44 -2.71 4.64 13.14
N PRO A 45 -2.59 5.35 12.01
CA PRO A 45 -1.80 4.89 10.87
C PRO A 45 -0.32 5.32 10.99
N PHE A 46 0.42 4.83 11.99
CA PHE A 46 1.85 5.09 12.11
C PHE A 46 2.66 4.34 11.04
N SER A 47 2.24 3.12 10.70
CA SER A 47 2.96 2.26 9.75
C SER A 47 2.36 2.34 8.35
N LEU A 48 3.22 2.28 7.33
CA LEU A 48 2.84 2.13 5.92
C LEU A 48 2.60 0.66 5.54
N ASN A 49 2.55 -0.25 6.53
CA ASN A 49 2.28 -1.65 6.28
C ASN A 49 0.88 -1.83 5.68
N ARG A 50 0.82 -2.34 4.45
CA ARG A 50 -0.43 -2.52 3.70
C ARG A 50 -1.32 -3.62 4.25
N ASP A 51 -0.78 -4.55 5.03
CA ASP A 51 -1.59 -5.59 5.67
C ASP A 51 -2.43 -5.00 6.80
N LYS A 52 -1.89 -3.97 7.50
CA LYS A 52 -2.62 -3.22 8.53
C LYS A 52 -3.41 -2.04 7.96
N HIS A 53 -2.82 -1.32 7.00
CA HIS A 53 -3.38 -0.09 6.43
C HIS A 53 -3.37 -0.13 4.89
N PRO A 54 -4.26 -0.94 4.26
CA PRO A 54 -4.17 -1.26 2.82
C PRO A 54 -4.29 -0.04 1.90
N LYS A 55 -5.04 0.98 2.30
CA LYS A 55 -5.32 2.17 1.47
C LYS A 55 -4.41 3.36 1.80
N LEU A 56 -3.72 3.36 2.95
CA LEU A 56 -2.97 4.53 3.44
C LEU A 56 -1.87 4.97 2.47
N ALA A 57 -1.04 4.04 2.01
CA ALA A 57 0.07 4.37 1.11
C ALA A 57 -0.43 4.93 -0.24
N THR A 58 -1.56 4.46 -0.72
CA THR A 58 -2.19 4.98 -1.94
C THR A 58 -2.77 6.37 -1.71
N MET A 59 -3.41 6.63 -0.56
CA MET A 59 -3.91 7.96 -0.22
C MET A 59 -2.78 8.98 -0.10
N LEU A 60 -1.66 8.61 0.54
CA LEU A 60 -0.47 9.46 0.62
C LEU A 60 0.14 9.73 -0.74
N PHE A 61 0.26 8.71 -1.60
CA PHE A 61 0.73 8.90 -2.98
C PHE A 61 -0.14 9.90 -3.74
N VAL A 62 -1.45 9.75 -3.72
CA VAL A 62 -2.38 10.64 -4.46
C VAL A 62 -2.32 12.07 -3.90
N ALA A 63 -2.25 12.24 -2.58
CA ALA A 63 -2.18 13.56 -1.96
C ALA A 63 -0.88 14.30 -2.32
N HIS A 64 0.28 13.62 -2.23
CA HIS A 64 1.56 14.21 -2.62
C HIS A 64 1.68 14.42 -4.13
N ALA A 65 1.06 13.56 -4.96
CA ALA A 65 0.96 13.79 -6.41
C ALA A 65 0.18 15.07 -6.72
N GLY A 66 -0.94 15.30 -6.04
CA GLY A 66 -1.73 16.51 -6.18
C GLY A 66 -0.96 17.76 -5.72
N ALA A 67 -0.28 17.70 -4.58
CA ALA A 67 0.52 18.81 -4.07
C ALA A 67 1.73 19.12 -4.98
N ALA A 68 2.42 18.08 -5.48
CA ALA A 68 3.51 18.25 -6.45
C ALA A 68 3.02 18.85 -7.78
N ALA A 69 1.87 18.42 -8.27
CA ALA A 69 1.24 18.97 -9.49
C ALA A 69 0.85 20.45 -9.29
N ALA A 70 0.29 20.82 -8.14
CA ALA A 70 -0.02 22.19 -7.80
C ALA A 70 1.25 23.06 -7.71
N ASN A 71 2.33 22.53 -7.14
CA ASN A 71 3.63 23.21 -7.10
C ASN A 71 4.21 23.38 -8.51
N ALA A 72 4.14 22.34 -9.37
CA ALA A 72 4.56 22.44 -10.77
C ALA A 72 3.77 23.52 -11.52
N GLY A 73 2.45 23.58 -11.33
CA GLY A 73 1.60 24.61 -11.91
C GLY A 73 2.01 26.02 -11.45
N LYS A 74 2.32 26.20 -10.15
CA LYS A 74 2.82 27.46 -9.61
C LYS A 74 4.14 27.87 -10.27
N VAL A 75 5.10 26.94 -10.38
CA VAL A 75 6.40 27.21 -11.01
C VAL A 75 6.23 27.60 -12.48
N ALA A 76 5.37 26.86 -13.21
CA ALA A 76 5.09 27.17 -14.63
C ALA A 76 4.43 28.54 -14.81
N PHE A 77 3.50 28.90 -13.93
CA PHE A 77 2.81 30.20 -13.98
C PHE A 77 3.71 31.36 -13.63
N THR A 78 4.53 31.22 -12.57
CA THR A 78 5.44 32.28 -12.10
C THR A 78 6.74 32.35 -12.89
N GLN A 79 7.06 31.32 -13.68
CA GLN A 79 8.34 31.13 -14.39
C GLN A 79 9.56 31.27 -13.47
N ASN A 80 9.36 31.00 -12.17
CA ASN A 80 10.38 31.14 -11.15
C ASN A 80 10.81 29.76 -10.64
N PRO A 81 12.02 29.28 -10.99
CA PRO A 81 12.51 27.98 -10.55
C PRO A 81 12.75 27.90 -9.02
N VAL A 82 12.93 29.04 -8.35
CA VAL A 82 13.10 29.08 -6.88
C VAL A 82 11.78 28.75 -6.16
N ALA A 83 10.64 28.80 -6.85
CA ALA A 83 9.35 28.42 -6.29
C ALA A 83 9.13 26.89 -6.19
N ILE A 84 10.13 26.06 -6.60
CA ILE A 84 10.09 24.62 -6.48
C ILE A 84 10.12 24.22 -4.99
N ASN A 85 9.10 23.50 -4.54
CA ASN A 85 9.06 22.93 -3.18
C ASN A 85 9.76 21.57 -3.16
N TYR A 86 11.08 21.56 -2.98
CA TYR A 86 11.88 20.32 -2.98
C TYR A 86 11.40 19.28 -1.96
N PRO A 87 11.05 19.61 -0.70
CA PRO A 87 10.50 18.65 0.25
C PRO A 87 9.25 17.94 -0.27
N GLU A 88 8.35 18.64 -0.94
CA GLU A 88 7.14 18.06 -1.52
C GLU A 88 7.46 17.09 -2.66
N TRP A 89 8.40 17.44 -3.52
CA TRP A 89 8.85 16.55 -4.58
C TRP A 89 9.57 15.31 -4.06
N LEU A 90 10.35 15.43 -2.98
CA LEU A 90 10.96 14.28 -2.31
C LEU A 90 9.90 13.37 -1.68
N ALA A 91 8.89 13.95 -1.03
CA ALA A 91 7.78 13.18 -0.49
C ALA A 91 7.00 12.46 -1.60
N PHE A 92 6.70 13.14 -2.70
CA PHE A 92 6.08 12.54 -3.87
C PHE A 92 6.93 11.39 -4.44
N ALA A 93 8.23 11.57 -4.62
CA ALA A 93 9.14 10.53 -5.10
C ALA A 93 9.15 9.31 -4.19
N LYS A 94 9.21 9.52 -2.86
CA LYS A 94 9.12 8.44 -1.84
C LYS A 94 7.84 7.64 -1.99
N TYR A 95 6.69 8.29 -2.04
CA TYR A 95 5.40 7.59 -2.11
C TYR A 95 5.15 6.98 -3.50
N SER A 96 5.69 7.58 -4.56
CA SER A 96 5.71 6.99 -5.91
C SER A 96 6.48 5.67 -5.93
N TYR A 97 7.67 5.65 -5.34
CA TYR A 97 8.46 4.42 -5.22
C TYR A 97 7.72 3.32 -4.47
N ILE A 98 7.12 3.65 -3.32
CA ILE A 98 6.33 2.70 -2.52
C ILE A 98 5.15 2.15 -3.32
N GLN A 99 4.47 3.02 -4.07
CA GLN A 99 3.32 2.62 -4.89
C GLN A 99 3.73 1.76 -6.09
N LEU A 100 4.80 2.13 -6.79
CA LEU A 100 5.33 1.35 -7.92
C LEU A 100 5.81 -0.03 -7.47
N LYS A 101 6.57 -0.10 -6.38
CA LYS A 101 7.01 -1.37 -5.79
C LYS A 101 5.83 -2.29 -5.48
N TRP A 102 4.77 -1.73 -4.90
CA TRP A 102 3.55 -2.48 -4.62
C TRP A 102 2.89 -3.00 -5.90
N VAL A 103 2.67 -2.14 -6.89
CA VAL A 103 1.94 -2.51 -8.10
C VAL A 103 2.70 -3.51 -8.95
N LEU A 104 4.02 -3.34 -9.08
CA LEU A 104 4.84 -4.13 -9.99
C LEU A 104 5.37 -5.42 -9.37
N ILE A 105 5.60 -5.45 -8.06
CA ILE A 105 6.29 -6.56 -7.39
C ILE A 105 5.39 -7.26 -6.37
N GLU A 106 4.89 -6.51 -5.38
CA GLU A 106 4.24 -7.12 -4.21
C GLU A 106 2.83 -7.63 -4.53
N LYS A 107 2.05 -6.87 -5.29
CA LYS A 107 0.67 -7.24 -5.65
C LYS A 107 0.62 -8.49 -6.55
N PRO A 108 1.42 -8.60 -7.62
CA PRO A 108 1.49 -9.84 -8.39
C PRO A 108 1.93 -11.03 -7.56
N ALA A 109 2.99 -10.88 -6.74
CA ALA A 109 3.48 -11.97 -5.89
C ALA A 109 2.42 -12.46 -4.89
N LYS A 110 1.68 -11.55 -4.23
CA LYS A 110 0.57 -11.92 -3.33
C LYS A 110 -0.58 -12.61 -4.08
N ARG A 111 -0.91 -12.15 -5.29
CA ARG A 111 -1.92 -12.78 -6.13
C ARG A 111 -1.51 -14.20 -6.51
N ASP A 112 -0.28 -14.39 -6.94
CA ASP A 112 0.20 -15.70 -7.37
C ASP A 112 0.31 -16.68 -6.18
N ALA A 113 0.71 -16.21 -5.00
CA ALA A 113 0.69 -17.00 -3.77
C ALA A 113 -0.73 -17.43 -3.39
N TYR A 114 -1.71 -16.52 -3.49
CA TYR A 114 -3.12 -16.82 -3.23
C TYR A 114 -3.67 -17.86 -4.20
N ILE A 115 -3.39 -17.72 -5.51
CA ILE A 115 -3.84 -18.68 -6.55
C ILE A 115 -3.23 -20.06 -6.30
N ARG A 116 -1.92 -20.13 -6.03
CA ARG A 116 -1.24 -21.41 -5.71
C ARG A 116 -1.83 -22.06 -4.46
N GLY A 117 -2.10 -21.28 -3.41
CA GLY A 117 -2.78 -21.79 -2.21
C GLY A 117 -4.13 -22.41 -2.56
N LYS A 118 -4.98 -21.71 -3.31
CA LYS A 118 -6.29 -22.19 -3.73
C LYS A 118 -6.22 -23.45 -4.59
N ILE A 119 -5.25 -23.51 -5.51
CA ILE A 119 -5.04 -24.71 -6.34
C ILE A 119 -4.63 -25.89 -5.48
N ASN A 120 -3.69 -25.70 -4.54
CA ASN A 120 -3.25 -26.76 -3.64
C ASN A 120 -4.38 -27.27 -2.74
N ASP A 121 -5.19 -26.34 -2.18
CA ASP A 121 -6.35 -26.72 -1.36
C ASP A 121 -7.34 -27.58 -2.16
N HIS A 122 -7.59 -27.19 -3.41
CA HIS A 122 -8.51 -27.92 -4.29
C HIS A 122 -7.94 -29.30 -4.71
N LEU A 123 -6.65 -29.36 -5.04
CA LEU A 123 -5.98 -30.63 -5.34
C LEU A 123 -5.99 -31.58 -4.14
N ASN A 124 -5.72 -31.07 -2.93
CA ASN A 124 -5.77 -31.89 -1.72
C ASN A 124 -7.18 -32.42 -1.45
N ALA A 125 -8.21 -31.59 -1.67
CA ALA A 125 -9.61 -32.05 -1.54
C ALA A 125 -9.94 -33.18 -2.53
N LEU A 126 -9.53 -33.04 -3.81
CA LEU A 126 -9.73 -34.06 -4.84
C LEU A 126 -8.96 -35.35 -4.53
N LEU A 127 -7.72 -35.22 -3.98
CA LEU A 127 -6.95 -36.42 -3.58
C LEU A 127 -7.64 -37.19 -2.46
N ILE A 128 -8.16 -36.50 -1.45
CA ILE A 128 -8.89 -37.09 -0.32
C ILE A 128 -10.16 -37.79 -0.85
N GLU A 129 -10.92 -37.14 -1.72
CA GLU A 129 -12.12 -37.70 -2.32
C GLU A 129 -11.79 -38.93 -3.17
N SER A 130 -10.76 -38.87 -3.98
CA SER A 130 -10.27 -40.00 -4.80
C SER A 130 -9.84 -41.18 -3.93
N GLN A 131 -9.10 -40.91 -2.85
CA GLN A 131 -8.66 -41.93 -1.91
C GLN A 131 -9.86 -42.61 -1.23
N LYS A 132 -10.83 -41.83 -0.80
CA LYS A 132 -12.07 -42.37 -0.20
C LYS A 132 -12.83 -43.29 -1.16
N THR A 133 -13.01 -42.84 -2.41
CA THR A 133 -13.68 -43.64 -3.45
C THR A 133 -12.90 -44.91 -3.74
N PHE A 134 -11.57 -44.87 -3.78
CA PHE A 134 -10.74 -46.06 -3.97
C PHE A 134 -10.85 -47.04 -2.82
N ASP A 135 -10.88 -46.56 -1.58
CA ASP A 135 -11.01 -47.39 -0.38
C ASP A 135 -12.39 -48.05 -0.32
N GLU A 136 -13.45 -47.32 -0.64
CA GLU A 136 -14.82 -47.87 -0.79
C GLU A 136 -14.86 -48.98 -1.83
N PHE A 137 -14.33 -48.71 -3.03
CA PHE A 137 -14.29 -49.71 -4.09
C PHE A 137 -13.47 -50.95 -3.73
N SER A 138 -12.30 -50.75 -3.10
CA SER A 138 -11.43 -51.83 -2.64
C SER A 138 -12.08 -52.71 -1.57
N SER A 139 -12.92 -52.12 -0.69
CA SER A 139 -13.65 -52.86 0.33
C SER A 139 -14.73 -53.76 -0.27
N ASP A 140 -15.45 -53.25 -1.27
CA ASP A 140 -16.51 -54.01 -1.95
C ASP A 140 -15.95 -55.20 -2.72
N TYR A 141 -14.77 -55.05 -3.33
CA TYR A 141 -14.11 -56.19 -4.02
C TYR A 141 -13.64 -57.29 -3.06
N LYS A 142 -13.20 -56.96 -1.83
CA LYS A 142 -12.83 -57.98 -0.83
C LYS A 142 -14.02 -58.83 -0.37
N VAL A 143 -15.23 -58.29 -0.40
CA VAL A 143 -16.45 -59.01 -0.02
C VAL A 143 -16.90 -60.02 -1.12
N VAL A 144 -16.58 -59.76 -2.40
CA VAL A 144 -16.98 -60.63 -3.52
C VAL A 144 -16.07 -61.84 -3.68
N PHE A 145 -14.85 -61.85 -3.16
CA PHE A 145 -13.88 -62.92 -3.26
C PHE A 145 -13.71 -63.74 -1.97
N GLN A 146 -14.58 -63.63 -0.98
CA GLN A 146 -14.75 -64.50 0.17
C GLN A 146 -15.97 -65.42 -0.03
#